data_025bdfc1962ad5e05f2e6a2795bdd84c
#
_entry.id   025bdfc1962ad5e05f2e6a2795bdd84c
#
_cell.length_a   1.000
_cell.length_b   1.000
_cell.length_c   1.000
_cell.angle_alpha   90.00
_cell.angle_beta   90.00
_cell.angle_gamma   90.00
#
_symmetry.space_group_name_H-M   'P 1'
#
loop_
_entity.id
_entity.type
_entity.pdbx_description
1 polymer ?
#
loop_
_entity_poly.entity_id
_entity_poly.type
_entity_poly.pdbx_seq_one_letter_code
_entity_poly.pdbx_strand_id
1 'polypeptide(L)'
;MIAQLTQESIALLDRLIATPSTSRDEAATADIIEEFLRSRVKGQVQRIHNNVYVRTPLWNDSRPTLLMNSHHDTVRPSASYTRDPYEPTHEEGRIYGLGSNDAGASAVSLIAAYRYMEMQDLPYNMLLAISAEEEVMGEHGMRALLPELGNIDMALVGEPTGMNAAVGERGLVVMDCTAHGIRGHAARNEGVNAIDKAIADIERIRNFRFERRSELLGDIKMTVTQINAGTQHNVVPDECKFVIDIRTTDAYSNEETVKIVQELLEADAKERSTRVHASAIYPEHPLVKAATAIGRSTFVSPTTSDMALMHGIPSLKMGVGESARSHGADEFVMESEIIEGIQFYIEFLKELKMES
;
A
#
# COMPACT_ATOMS: atom_id res chain seq x y z
N MET A 1 18.48 10.09 -24.39
CA MET A 1 17.39 10.51 -23.49
C MET A 1 17.19 9.53 -22.33
N ILE A 2 16.87 8.24 -22.57
CA ILE A 2 16.68 7.26 -21.47
C ILE A 2 17.93 7.14 -20.58
N ALA A 3 19.13 7.01 -21.13
CA ALA A 3 20.38 6.93 -20.32
C ALA A 3 20.56 8.15 -19.40
N GLN A 4 20.22 9.36 -19.84
CA GLN A 4 20.28 10.55 -19.00
C GLN A 4 19.21 10.50 -17.90
N LEU A 5 17.96 10.10 -18.22
CA LEU A 5 16.90 9.94 -17.23
C LEU A 5 17.30 8.91 -16.17
N THR A 6 17.89 7.77 -16.58
CA THR A 6 18.40 6.76 -15.65
C THR A 6 19.46 7.32 -14.70
N GLN A 7 20.47 8.01 -15.26
CA GLN A 7 21.53 8.60 -14.44
C GLN A 7 20.98 9.61 -13.43
N GLU A 8 20.05 10.47 -13.86
CA GLU A 8 19.42 11.45 -12.98
C GLU A 8 18.52 10.77 -11.93
N SER A 9 17.87 9.65 -12.27
CA SER A 9 17.05 8.85 -11.33
C SER A 9 17.90 8.19 -10.25
N ILE A 10 19.03 7.57 -10.62
CA ILE A 10 19.98 6.98 -9.67
C ILE A 10 20.53 8.06 -8.74
N ALA A 11 20.94 9.20 -9.28
CA ALA A 11 21.43 10.30 -8.46
C ALA A 11 20.38 10.89 -7.51
N LEU A 12 19.10 10.90 -7.92
CA LEU A 12 18.00 11.27 -7.04
C LEU A 12 17.79 10.21 -5.94
N LEU A 13 17.80 8.92 -6.30
CA LEU A 13 17.68 7.82 -5.34
C LEU A 13 18.77 7.86 -4.28
N ASP A 14 20.03 8.11 -4.67
CA ASP A 14 21.14 8.26 -3.72
C ASP A 14 20.89 9.39 -2.72
N ARG A 15 20.37 10.54 -3.19
CA ARG A 15 19.99 11.64 -2.30
C ARG A 15 18.86 11.27 -1.34
N LEU A 16 17.86 10.51 -1.82
CA LEU A 16 16.75 10.04 -0.98
C LEU A 16 17.23 9.06 0.09
N ILE A 17 18.04 8.08 -0.27
CA ILE A 17 18.68 7.14 0.68
C ILE A 17 19.49 7.89 1.74
N ALA A 18 20.34 8.85 1.31
CA ALA A 18 21.18 9.62 2.22
C ALA A 18 20.42 10.55 3.17
N THR A 19 19.10 10.66 3.01
CA THR A 19 18.26 11.55 3.81
C THR A 19 17.21 10.72 4.56
N PRO A 20 17.32 10.56 5.89
CA PRO A 20 16.34 9.83 6.68
C PRO A 20 14.91 10.34 6.43
N SER A 21 13.98 9.41 6.19
CA SER A 21 12.58 9.72 5.82
C SER A 21 11.60 8.75 6.48
N THR A 22 11.82 8.43 7.75
CA THR A 22 10.86 7.60 8.49
C THR A 22 9.47 8.26 8.44
N SER A 23 8.42 7.46 8.24
CA SER A 23 7.03 7.96 8.19
C SER A 23 6.73 9.01 9.26
N ARG A 24 6.18 10.15 8.86
CA ARG A 24 5.92 11.39 9.62
C ARG A 24 7.14 12.29 9.83
N ASP A 25 8.31 11.94 9.28
CA ASP A 25 9.54 12.76 9.34
C ASP A 25 10.21 12.85 7.95
N GLU A 26 9.38 13.06 6.90
CA GLU A 26 9.82 13.02 5.50
C GLU A 26 10.03 14.42 4.89
N ALA A 27 10.01 15.48 5.68
CA ALA A 27 10.06 16.85 5.15
C ALA A 27 11.30 17.10 4.26
N ALA A 28 12.45 16.57 4.64
CA ALA A 28 13.70 16.76 3.92
C ALA A 28 13.71 16.03 2.56
N THR A 29 13.20 14.81 2.47
CA THR A 29 13.05 14.09 1.20
C THR A 29 11.99 14.71 0.31
N ALA A 30 10.89 15.22 0.88
CA ALA A 30 9.91 16.01 0.13
C ALA A 30 10.53 17.27 -0.49
N ASP A 31 11.40 18.00 0.24
CA ASP A 31 12.14 19.15 -0.28
C ASP A 31 13.03 18.76 -1.47
N ILE A 32 13.73 17.65 -1.37
CA ILE A 32 14.58 17.10 -2.44
C ILE A 32 13.78 16.77 -3.69
N ILE A 33 12.62 16.09 -3.53
CA ILE A 33 11.74 15.70 -4.64
C ILE A 33 11.13 16.96 -5.28
N GLU A 34 10.65 17.89 -4.46
CA GLU A 34 10.07 19.15 -4.95
C GLU A 34 11.09 19.98 -5.75
N GLU A 35 12.30 20.15 -5.23
CA GLU A 35 13.42 20.85 -5.92
C GLU A 35 13.75 20.16 -7.25
N PHE A 36 13.89 18.82 -7.23
CA PHE A 36 14.19 18.04 -8.42
C PHE A 36 13.09 18.22 -9.49
N LEU A 37 11.83 18.04 -9.12
CA LEU A 37 10.71 18.17 -10.04
C LEU A 37 10.63 19.61 -10.59
N ARG A 38 10.67 20.66 -9.73
CA ARG A 38 10.63 22.06 -10.17
C ARG A 38 11.71 22.41 -11.19
N SER A 39 12.87 21.77 -11.11
CA SER A 39 13.98 22.00 -12.04
C SER A 39 13.95 21.18 -13.32
N ARG A 40 13.09 20.17 -13.42
CA ARG A 40 13.14 19.15 -14.48
C ARG A 40 11.83 18.94 -15.25
N VAL A 41 10.67 19.28 -14.67
CA VAL A 41 9.37 19.11 -15.33
C VAL A 41 8.82 20.43 -15.87
N LYS A 42 7.87 20.34 -16.79
CA LYS A 42 7.17 21.51 -17.36
C LYS A 42 5.86 21.81 -16.61
N GLY A 43 5.27 20.79 -15.98
CA GLY A 43 4.07 20.93 -15.18
C GLY A 43 4.29 21.78 -13.92
N GLN A 44 3.22 22.30 -13.33
CA GLN A 44 3.27 23.01 -12.06
C GLN A 44 3.38 22.03 -10.90
N VAL A 45 4.53 22.03 -10.23
CA VAL A 45 4.78 21.23 -9.03
C VAL A 45 4.09 21.86 -7.84
N GLN A 46 3.36 21.06 -7.09
CA GLN A 46 2.62 21.42 -5.89
C GLN A 46 3.00 20.46 -4.73
N ARG A 47 2.79 20.92 -3.50
CA ARG A 47 3.06 20.16 -2.29
C ARG A 47 1.93 20.33 -1.29
N ILE A 48 1.53 19.23 -0.66
CA ILE A 48 0.58 19.17 0.47
C ILE A 48 1.21 18.34 1.55
N HIS A 49 1.48 18.94 2.72
CA HIS A 49 2.33 18.34 3.74
C HIS A 49 3.68 17.89 3.13
N ASN A 50 3.99 16.60 3.19
CA ASN A 50 5.19 16.02 2.57
C ASN A 50 4.90 15.29 1.25
N ASN A 51 3.68 15.37 0.72
CA ASN A 51 3.33 14.81 -0.59
C ASN A 51 3.65 15.84 -1.69
N VAL A 52 4.37 15.40 -2.72
CA VAL A 52 4.73 16.26 -3.86
C VAL A 52 4.06 15.74 -5.12
N TYR A 53 3.35 16.61 -5.84
CA TYR A 53 2.64 16.18 -7.04
C TYR A 53 2.73 17.20 -8.18
N VAL A 54 2.49 16.72 -9.41
CA VAL A 54 2.55 17.51 -10.62
C VAL A 54 1.57 16.99 -11.66
N ARG A 55 0.85 17.91 -12.32
CA ARG A 55 -0.04 17.63 -13.45
C ARG A 55 0.68 17.87 -14.77
N THR A 56 0.35 17.06 -15.78
CA THR A 56 0.86 17.29 -17.13
C THR A 56 0.52 18.72 -17.62
N PRO A 57 1.44 19.40 -18.30
CA PRO A 57 1.15 20.72 -18.88
C PRO A 57 0.09 20.69 -19.99
N LEU A 58 -0.15 19.53 -20.61
CA LEU A 58 -1.17 19.32 -21.65
C LEU A 58 -2.52 18.84 -21.06
N TRP A 59 -2.84 19.29 -19.84
CA TRP A 59 -4.07 18.93 -19.15
C TRP A 59 -5.32 19.27 -19.96
N ASN A 60 -6.27 18.33 -20.04
CA ASN A 60 -7.54 18.49 -20.72
C ASN A 60 -8.67 17.88 -19.87
N ASP A 61 -9.59 18.71 -19.37
CA ASP A 61 -10.67 18.29 -18.48
C ASP A 61 -11.63 17.27 -19.11
N SER A 62 -11.62 17.08 -20.43
CA SER A 62 -12.42 16.06 -21.11
C SER A 62 -11.77 14.69 -21.19
N ARG A 63 -10.50 14.56 -20.73
CA ARG A 63 -9.76 13.32 -20.74
C ARG A 63 -9.79 12.67 -19.37
N PRO A 64 -9.84 11.32 -19.28
CA PRO A 64 -9.68 10.63 -18.01
C PRO A 64 -8.29 10.89 -17.41
N THR A 65 -8.18 10.81 -16.09
CA THR A 65 -6.95 11.07 -15.36
C THR A 65 -6.33 9.78 -14.82
N LEU A 66 -5.06 9.55 -15.18
CA LEU A 66 -4.20 8.54 -14.59
C LEU A 66 -3.37 9.16 -13.47
N LEU A 67 -3.58 8.70 -12.24
CA LEU A 67 -2.67 8.96 -11.12
C LEU A 67 -1.50 7.97 -11.21
N MET A 68 -0.27 8.48 -11.22
CA MET A 68 0.98 7.72 -11.08
C MET A 68 1.50 8.01 -9.68
N ASN A 69 1.46 7.04 -8.79
CA ASN A 69 1.81 7.21 -7.37
C ASN A 69 2.95 6.29 -6.96
N SER A 70 3.80 6.74 -6.06
CA SER A 70 4.72 5.94 -5.24
C SER A 70 5.05 6.73 -3.99
N HIS A 71 5.60 6.10 -2.97
CA HIS A 71 5.95 6.78 -1.72
C HIS A 71 7.44 7.02 -1.56
N HIS A 72 7.81 7.91 -0.62
CA HIS A 72 9.19 8.24 -0.31
C HIS A 72 9.53 8.15 1.18
N ASP A 73 8.54 7.82 2.01
CA ASP A 73 8.79 7.47 3.40
C ASP A 73 9.30 6.04 3.53
N THR A 74 9.91 5.74 4.66
CA THR A 74 10.49 4.43 4.96
C THR A 74 10.06 3.96 6.35
N VAL A 75 10.12 2.67 6.59
CA VAL A 75 10.13 2.10 7.93
C VAL A 75 11.41 2.53 8.69
N ARG A 76 11.46 2.27 9.99
CA ARG A 76 12.71 2.42 10.74
C ARG A 76 13.69 1.30 10.37
N PRO A 77 14.99 1.60 10.27
CA PRO A 77 15.97 0.57 9.97
C PRO A 77 16.01 -0.49 11.07
N SER A 78 16.09 -1.74 10.64
CA SER A 78 16.27 -2.89 11.54
C SER A 78 17.65 -2.87 12.21
N ALA A 79 17.74 -3.33 13.46
CA ALA A 79 19.02 -3.53 14.14
C ALA A 79 19.92 -4.59 13.47
N SER A 80 19.40 -5.33 12.49
CA SER A 80 20.13 -6.34 11.73
C SER A 80 20.92 -5.80 10.54
N TYR A 81 20.80 -4.49 10.24
CA TYR A 81 21.59 -3.87 9.18
C TYR A 81 23.09 -4.06 9.45
N THR A 82 23.85 -4.50 8.45
CA THR A 82 25.33 -4.62 8.51
C THR A 82 26.03 -3.44 7.85
N ARG A 83 25.27 -2.65 7.04
CA ARG A 83 25.70 -1.42 6.38
C ARG A 83 25.00 -0.23 7.04
N ASP A 84 25.50 0.99 6.82
CA ASP A 84 24.76 2.19 7.20
C ASP A 84 23.51 2.30 6.30
N PRO A 85 22.29 2.26 6.85
CA PRO A 85 21.05 2.32 6.06
C PRO A 85 20.88 3.64 5.29
N TYR A 86 21.61 4.69 5.67
CA TYR A 86 21.55 6.02 5.07
C TYR A 86 22.79 6.38 4.23
N GLU A 87 23.69 5.43 3.99
CA GLU A 87 24.81 5.60 3.08
C GLU A 87 24.58 4.82 1.78
N PRO A 88 24.20 5.48 0.66
CA PRO A 88 23.99 4.79 -0.61
C PRO A 88 25.30 4.14 -1.07
N THR A 89 25.31 2.81 -1.13
CA THR A 89 26.51 2.04 -1.50
C THR A 89 26.27 1.30 -2.80
N HIS A 90 27.10 1.60 -3.82
CA HIS A 90 27.06 0.93 -5.11
C HIS A 90 28.07 -0.21 -5.14
N GLU A 91 27.60 -1.45 -5.24
CA GLU A 91 28.45 -2.64 -5.24
C GLU A 91 27.81 -3.74 -6.12
N GLU A 92 28.56 -4.28 -7.06
CA GLU A 92 28.13 -5.35 -7.98
C GLU A 92 26.79 -5.06 -8.69
N GLY A 93 26.57 -3.82 -9.11
CA GLY A 93 25.33 -3.38 -9.77
C GLY A 93 24.13 -3.24 -8.83
N ARG A 94 24.34 -3.28 -7.52
CA ARG A 94 23.34 -3.02 -6.48
C ARG A 94 23.51 -1.64 -5.90
N ILE A 95 22.41 -1.01 -5.58
CA ILE A 95 22.35 0.23 -4.79
C ILE A 95 21.75 -0.15 -3.45
N TYR A 96 22.58 -0.18 -2.41
CA TYR A 96 22.15 -0.47 -1.05
C TYR A 96 21.69 0.79 -0.34
N GLY A 97 20.74 0.64 0.53
CA GLY A 97 20.23 1.66 1.45
C GLY A 97 18.75 1.49 1.75
N LEU A 98 18.32 1.98 2.89
CA LEU A 98 16.92 1.93 3.32
C LEU A 98 16.04 2.74 2.36
N GLY A 99 14.94 2.15 1.89
CA GLY A 99 14.05 2.76 0.91
C GLY A 99 14.58 2.72 -0.53
N SER A 100 15.73 2.06 -0.79
CA SER A 100 16.23 1.89 -2.16
C SER A 100 15.29 1.05 -3.02
N ASN A 101 14.73 -0.01 -2.43
CA ASN A 101 13.78 -0.93 -3.06
C ASN A 101 12.33 -0.55 -2.76
N ASP A 102 12.02 -0.16 -1.51
CA ASP A 102 10.67 0.13 -1.01
C ASP A 102 10.52 1.60 -0.57
N ALA A 103 9.94 2.51 -1.40
CA ALA A 103 9.66 2.30 -2.82
C ALA A 103 10.44 3.32 -3.69
N GLY A 104 11.66 3.75 -3.22
CA GLY A 104 12.45 4.79 -3.87
C GLY A 104 12.76 4.50 -5.33
N ALA A 105 13.12 3.25 -5.67
CA ALA A 105 13.37 2.85 -7.06
C ALA A 105 12.14 3.04 -7.94
N SER A 106 10.95 2.70 -7.45
CA SER A 106 9.69 2.92 -8.16
C SER A 106 9.40 4.41 -8.31
N ALA A 107 9.58 5.19 -7.23
CA ALA A 107 9.37 6.64 -7.23
C ALA A 107 10.23 7.35 -8.28
N VAL A 108 11.55 7.11 -8.30
CA VAL A 108 12.45 7.77 -9.26
C VAL A 108 12.21 7.29 -10.70
N SER A 109 11.79 6.04 -10.89
CA SER A 109 11.47 5.49 -12.20
C SER A 109 10.15 6.06 -12.75
N LEU A 110 9.13 6.24 -11.92
CA LEU A 110 7.89 6.92 -12.29
C LEU A 110 8.12 8.40 -12.62
N ILE A 111 8.97 9.09 -11.83
CA ILE A 111 9.39 10.47 -12.14
C ILE A 111 10.05 10.55 -13.52
N ALA A 112 10.95 9.60 -13.84
CA ALA A 112 11.61 9.56 -15.15
C ALA A 112 10.63 9.30 -16.29
N ALA A 113 9.72 8.35 -16.12
CA ALA A 113 8.69 8.04 -17.11
C ALA A 113 7.73 9.21 -17.33
N TYR A 114 7.28 9.88 -16.24
CA TYR A 114 6.48 11.08 -16.33
C TYR A 114 7.19 12.17 -17.14
N ARG A 115 8.45 12.47 -16.83
CA ARG A 115 9.28 13.47 -17.56
C ARG A 115 9.46 13.15 -19.04
N TYR A 116 9.55 11.85 -19.37
CA TYR A 116 9.63 11.42 -20.77
C TYR A 116 8.32 11.66 -21.52
N MET A 117 7.19 11.47 -20.84
CA MET A 117 5.86 11.49 -21.43
C MET A 117 5.10 12.81 -21.28
N GLU A 118 5.49 13.72 -20.39
CA GLU A 118 4.70 14.92 -20.01
C GLU A 118 4.32 15.85 -21.18
N MET A 119 5.10 15.83 -22.27
CA MET A 119 4.87 16.62 -23.49
C MET A 119 4.27 15.80 -24.65
N GLN A 120 3.91 14.52 -24.40
CA GLN A 120 3.24 13.69 -25.39
C GLN A 120 1.72 13.98 -25.38
N ASP A 121 1.10 13.97 -26.54
CA ASP A 121 -0.37 14.06 -26.64
C ASP A 121 -0.98 12.68 -26.40
N LEU A 122 -1.36 12.45 -25.13
CA LEU A 122 -1.92 11.17 -24.67
C LEU A 122 -3.46 11.25 -24.62
N PRO A 123 -4.18 10.12 -24.77
CA PRO A 123 -5.64 10.10 -24.64
C PRO A 123 -6.14 10.27 -23.21
N TYR A 124 -5.26 10.53 -22.25
CA TYR A 124 -5.53 10.74 -20.82
C TYR A 124 -4.60 11.81 -20.24
N ASN A 125 -5.00 12.37 -19.11
CA ASN A 125 -4.16 13.22 -18.29
C ASN A 125 -3.23 12.38 -17.42
N MET A 126 -1.98 12.80 -17.26
CA MET A 126 -1.09 12.24 -16.26
C MET A 126 -0.98 13.17 -15.06
N LEU A 127 -1.10 12.58 -13.87
CA LEU A 127 -0.85 13.21 -12.60
C LEU A 127 0.16 12.33 -11.85
N LEU A 128 1.37 12.85 -11.60
CA LEU A 128 2.38 12.18 -10.79
C LEU A 128 2.25 12.67 -9.36
N ALA A 129 2.27 11.74 -8.40
CA ALA A 129 2.26 12.05 -6.97
C ALA A 129 3.24 11.14 -6.23
N ILE A 130 4.17 11.74 -5.49
CA ILE A 130 5.07 11.05 -4.59
C ILE A 130 4.58 11.31 -3.18
N SER A 131 4.00 10.28 -2.56
CA SER A 131 3.30 10.34 -1.28
C SER A 131 4.23 10.12 -0.09
N ALA A 132 3.80 10.59 1.07
CA ALA A 132 4.38 10.37 2.38
C ALA A 132 3.48 9.50 3.23
N GLU A 133 3.97 9.03 4.38
CA GLU A 133 3.22 8.26 5.40
C GLU A 133 2.55 6.97 4.87
N GLU A 134 3.02 6.39 3.77
CA GLU A 134 2.46 5.15 3.21
C GLU A 134 2.60 4.00 4.21
N GLU A 135 3.78 3.79 4.76
CA GLU A 135 4.17 2.70 5.65
C GLU A 135 3.36 2.62 6.96
N VAL A 136 2.64 3.70 7.27
CA VAL A 136 1.76 3.79 8.45
C VAL A 136 0.32 4.11 8.07
N MET A 137 -0.04 4.13 6.80
CA MET A 137 -1.37 4.57 6.30
C MET A 137 -1.80 5.88 6.96
N GLY A 138 -0.87 6.85 7.00
CA GLY A 138 -0.95 8.02 7.83
C GLY A 138 -1.98 9.05 7.38
N GLU A 139 -2.22 10.05 8.24
CA GLU A 139 -3.24 11.07 8.00
C GLU A 139 -2.81 12.11 6.98
N HIS A 140 -1.50 12.40 6.92
CA HIS A 140 -0.92 13.43 6.06
C HIS A 140 -0.31 12.89 4.77
N GLY A 141 -0.44 11.57 4.51
CA GLY A 141 -0.04 10.91 3.26
C GLY A 141 -1.14 10.97 2.19
N MET A 142 -1.39 9.86 1.51
CA MET A 142 -2.38 9.75 0.43
C MET A 142 -3.79 10.19 0.87
N ARG A 143 -4.16 10.02 2.13
CA ARG A 143 -5.44 10.46 2.68
C ARG A 143 -5.65 11.98 2.62
N ALA A 144 -4.61 12.76 2.88
CA ALA A 144 -4.65 14.22 2.75
C ALA A 144 -4.53 14.65 1.28
N LEU A 145 -3.83 13.86 0.48
CA LEU A 145 -3.52 14.20 -0.91
C LEU A 145 -4.71 13.98 -1.84
N LEU A 146 -5.39 12.82 -1.79
CA LEU A 146 -6.44 12.44 -2.73
C LEU A 146 -7.54 13.50 -2.92
N PRO A 147 -8.09 14.14 -1.86
CA PRO A 147 -9.13 15.17 -2.01
C PRO A 147 -8.68 16.38 -2.83
N GLU A 148 -7.38 16.69 -2.87
CA GLU A 148 -6.80 17.84 -3.55
C GLU A 148 -6.45 17.56 -5.01
N LEU A 149 -6.37 16.27 -5.38
CA LEU A 149 -6.02 15.87 -6.75
C LEU A 149 -7.18 16.03 -7.75
N GLY A 150 -8.42 16.17 -7.27
CA GLY A 150 -9.62 16.22 -8.11
C GLY A 150 -10.07 14.83 -8.57
N ASN A 151 -10.71 14.73 -9.73
CA ASN A 151 -11.19 13.46 -10.25
C ASN A 151 -10.03 12.61 -10.75
N ILE A 152 -9.93 11.38 -10.23
CA ILE A 152 -8.98 10.34 -10.65
C ILE A 152 -9.80 9.18 -11.20
N ASP A 153 -9.57 8.82 -12.45
CA ASP A 153 -10.30 7.74 -13.12
C ASP A 153 -9.60 6.38 -12.96
N MET A 154 -8.28 6.39 -12.77
CA MET A 154 -7.48 5.19 -12.54
C MET A 154 -6.12 5.54 -11.92
N ALA A 155 -5.48 4.56 -11.29
CA ALA A 155 -4.18 4.74 -10.67
C ALA A 155 -3.18 3.62 -11.01
N LEU A 156 -1.91 4.02 -11.16
CA LEU A 156 -0.74 3.15 -11.21
C LEU A 156 0.10 3.42 -9.96
N VAL A 157 0.25 2.41 -9.11
CA VAL A 157 0.98 2.52 -7.84
C VAL A 157 2.32 1.80 -7.96
N GLY A 158 3.39 2.55 -7.83
CA GLY A 158 4.77 2.09 -7.93
C GLY A 158 5.27 1.48 -6.62
N GLU A 159 5.29 0.16 -6.57
CA GLU A 159 5.73 -0.66 -5.45
C GLU A 159 6.63 -1.81 -5.95
N PRO A 160 7.49 -2.41 -5.11
CA PRO A 160 8.40 -3.47 -5.56
C PRO A 160 7.64 -4.75 -5.96
N THR A 161 7.40 -4.96 -7.25
CA THR A 161 6.68 -6.10 -7.81
C THR A 161 7.45 -6.84 -8.92
N GLY A 162 8.73 -6.52 -9.11
CA GLY A 162 9.51 -7.00 -10.25
C GLY A 162 8.90 -6.58 -11.59
N MET A 163 8.26 -5.41 -11.64
CA MET A 163 7.50 -4.90 -12.79
C MET A 163 6.35 -5.82 -13.24
N ASN A 164 5.92 -6.80 -12.43
CA ASN A 164 4.69 -7.54 -12.69
C ASN A 164 3.48 -6.79 -12.14
N ALA A 165 2.33 -7.03 -12.76
CA ALA A 165 1.09 -6.31 -12.50
C ALA A 165 0.31 -6.95 -11.35
N ALA A 166 0.37 -6.40 -10.14
CA ALA A 166 -0.51 -6.79 -9.06
C ALA A 166 -1.90 -6.20 -9.30
N VAL A 167 -2.85 -7.07 -9.65
CA VAL A 167 -4.23 -6.70 -10.02
C VAL A 167 -5.18 -6.66 -8.84
N GLY A 168 -4.68 -6.88 -7.63
CA GLY A 168 -5.47 -6.75 -6.41
C GLY A 168 -4.65 -6.98 -5.17
N GLU A 169 -5.16 -6.45 -4.07
CA GLU A 169 -4.66 -6.64 -2.71
C GLU A 169 -5.83 -6.71 -1.73
N ARG A 170 -5.62 -7.43 -0.61
CA ARG A 170 -6.65 -7.57 0.42
C ARG A 170 -6.71 -6.33 1.29
N GLY A 171 -7.93 -5.97 1.69
CA GLY A 171 -8.11 -4.98 2.74
C GLY A 171 -7.84 -5.56 4.13
N LEU A 172 -7.88 -4.69 5.12
CA LEU A 172 -7.65 -5.04 6.52
C LEU A 172 -8.67 -4.37 7.43
N VAL A 173 -9.31 -5.20 8.27
CA VAL A 173 -10.06 -4.76 9.44
C VAL A 173 -9.52 -5.50 10.65
N VAL A 174 -9.17 -4.76 11.70
CA VAL A 174 -8.81 -5.35 13.00
C VAL A 174 -9.92 -5.05 13.99
N MET A 175 -10.43 -6.10 14.66
CA MET A 175 -11.49 -5.95 15.66
C MET A 175 -10.99 -6.33 17.06
N ASP A 176 -11.22 -5.43 18.02
CA ASP A 176 -11.03 -5.70 19.44
C ASP A 176 -12.34 -6.25 20.00
N CYS A 177 -12.29 -7.44 20.57
CA CYS A 177 -13.45 -8.16 21.08
C CYS A 177 -13.35 -8.38 22.59
N THR A 178 -14.48 -8.24 23.31
CA THR A 178 -14.56 -8.46 24.75
C THR A 178 -15.76 -9.33 25.07
N ALA A 179 -15.49 -10.55 25.52
CA ALA A 179 -16.51 -11.43 26.06
C ALA A 179 -16.70 -11.16 27.55
N HIS A 180 -17.96 -10.98 27.99
CA HIS A 180 -18.31 -10.67 29.37
C HIS A 180 -18.89 -11.89 30.09
N GLY A 181 -18.36 -12.14 31.27
CA GLY A 181 -18.82 -13.19 32.20
C GLY A 181 -19.30 -12.59 33.52
N ILE A 182 -19.34 -13.44 34.53
CA ILE A 182 -19.64 -13.07 35.91
C ILE A 182 -18.58 -13.70 36.78
N ARG A 183 -17.89 -12.87 37.57
CA ARG A 183 -16.83 -13.32 38.51
C ARG A 183 -17.39 -14.27 39.55
N GLY A 184 -16.65 -15.31 39.85
CA GLY A 184 -17.03 -16.31 40.88
C GLY A 184 -15.84 -17.10 41.38
N HIS A 185 -16.07 -18.00 42.36
CA HIS A 185 -15.05 -18.88 42.88
C HIS A 185 -15.03 -20.19 42.10
N ALA A 186 -13.89 -20.52 41.47
CA ALA A 186 -13.77 -21.66 40.54
C ALA A 186 -14.17 -23.04 41.18
N ALA A 187 -14.06 -23.20 42.51
CA ALA A 187 -14.44 -24.43 43.20
C ALA A 187 -15.93 -24.51 43.57
N ARG A 188 -16.77 -23.52 43.27
CA ARG A 188 -18.15 -23.45 43.81
C ARG A 188 -19.24 -23.47 42.76
N ASN A 189 -18.92 -23.69 41.50
CA ASN A 189 -19.84 -23.58 40.35
C ASN A 189 -20.60 -22.20 40.34
N GLU A 190 -19.91 -21.14 40.74
CA GLU A 190 -20.41 -19.75 40.75
C GLU A 190 -19.84 -18.97 39.56
N GLY A 191 -20.64 -18.00 39.09
CA GLY A 191 -20.22 -17.10 38.02
C GLY A 191 -20.50 -17.67 36.60
N VAL A 192 -20.06 -16.90 35.62
CA VAL A 192 -20.10 -17.25 34.19
C VAL A 192 -18.71 -16.98 33.60
N ASN A 193 -18.08 -18.00 33.09
CA ASN A 193 -16.71 -17.91 32.62
C ASN A 193 -16.63 -17.16 31.28
N ALA A 194 -15.98 -15.99 31.25
CA ALA A 194 -15.76 -15.23 30.04
C ALA A 194 -14.87 -15.95 29.03
N ILE A 195 -13.97 -16.85 29.47
CA ILE A 195 -13.15 -17.66 28.57
C ILE A 195 -14.04 -18.62 27.77
N ASP A 196 -15.01 -19.29 28.42
CA ASP A 196 -15.90 -20.22 27.71
C ASP A 196 -16.74 -19.51 26.63
N LYS A 197 -17.20 -18.29 26.93
CA LYS A 197 -17.89 -17.45 25.95
C LYS A 197 -16.98 -17.05 24.79
N ALA A 198 -15.75 -16.61 25.07
CA ALA A 198 -14.79 -16.28 24.04
C ALA A 198 -14.44 -17.50 23.14
N ILE A 199 -14.31 -18.68 23.73
CA ILE A 199 -14.09 -19.94 22.97
C ILE A 199 -15.26 -20.19 22.03
N ALA A 200 -16.52 -20.05 22.51
CA ALA A 200 -17.71 -20.21 21.68
C ALA A 200 -17.72 -19.24 20.48
N ASP A 201 -17.35 -17.97 20.71
CA ASP A 201 -17.23 -16.97 19.62
C ASP A 201 -16.08 -17.30 18.66
N ILE A 202 -14.92 -17.75 19.16
CA ILE A 202 -13.81 -18.19 18.33
C ILE A 202 -14.20 -19.40 17.47
N GLU A 203 -14.99 -20.33 18.00
CA GLU A 203 -15.53 -21.45 17.21
C GLU A 203 -16.51 -20.98 16.12
N ARG A 204 -17.37 -19.99 16.41
CA ARG A 204 -18.22 -19.33 15.41
C ARG A 204 -17.38 -18.74 14.30
N ILE A 205 -16.32 -17.95 14.62
CA ILE A 205 -15.40 -17.34 13.65
C ILE A 205 -14.76 -18.42 12.76
N ARG A 206 -14.25 -19.50 13.33
CA ARG A 206 -13.57 -20.57 12.58
C ARG A 206 -14.51 -21.30 11.60
N ASN A 207 -15.78 -21.42 11.96
CA ASN A 207 -16.78 -22.16 11.18
C ASN A 207 -17.58 -21.25 10.24
N PHE A 208 -17.52 -19.95 10.42
CA PHE A 208 -18.25 -18.99 9.59
C PHE A 208 -17.68 -18.95 8.17
N ARG A 209 -18.56 -18.79 7.19
CA ARG A 209 -18.22 -18.55 5.79
C ARG A 209 -19.09 -17.43 5.26
N PHE A 210 -18.46 -16.44 4.64
CA PHE A 210 -19.15 -15.38 3.94
C PHE A 210 -19.85 -15.93 2.70
N GLU A 211 -21.05 -15.45 2.39
CA GLU A 211 -21.84 -15.92 1.24
C GLU A 211 -21.25 -15.51 -0.10
N ARG A 212 -20.79 -14.24 -0.19
CA ARG A 212 -20.15 -13.73 -1.40
C ARG A 212 -18.65 -14.01 -1.36
N ARG A 213 -18.11 -14.36 -2.50
CA ARG A 213 -16.68 -14.63 -2.69
C ARG A 213 -16.14 -13.74 -3.82
N SER A 214 -14.97 -13.16 -3.64
CA SER A 214 -14.26 -12.48 -4.72
C SER A 214 -13.74 -13.48 -5.75
N GLU A 215 -13.92 -13.19 -7.03
CA GLU A 215 -13.34 -14.00 -8.11
C GLU A 215 -11.81 -13.91 -8.12
N LEU A 216 -11.25 -12.75 -7.80
CA LEU A 216 -9.83 -12.47 -7.82
C LEU A 216 -9.16 -12.77 -6.46
N LEU A 217 -9.73 -12.26 -5.37
CA LEU A 217 -9.13 -12.32 -4.03
C LEU A 217 -9.57 -13.54 -3.21
N GLY A 218 -10.61 -14.27 -3.66
CA GLY A 218 -11.13 -15.45 -2.98
C GLY A 218 -11.95 -15.11 -1.74
N ASP A 219 -11.81 -15.92 -0.67
CA ASP A 219 -12.60 -15.77 0.55
C ASP A 219 -12.01 -14.73 1.50
N ILE A 220 -12.86 -14.03 2.27
CA ILE A 220 -12.45 -13.23 3.43
C ILE A 220 -11.83 -14.18 4.47
N LYS A 221 -10.68 -13.79 5.02
CA LYS A 221 -9.97 -14.56 6.03
C LYS A 221 -10.05 -13.88 7.38
N MET A 222 -10.58 -14.57 8.38
CA MET A 222 -10.59 -14.14 9.78
C MET A 222 -9.63 -14.99 10.60
N THR A 223 -8.77 -14.33 11.39
CA THR A 223 -7.79 -14.99 12.25
C THR A 223 -7.80 -14.36 13.63
N VAL A 224 -8.05 -15.13 14.68
CA VAL A 224 -7.85 -14.65 16.04
C VAL A 224 -6.35 -14.67 16.33
N THR A 225 -5.78 -13.49 16.64
CA THR A 225 -4.33 -13.30 16.77
C THR A 225 -3.88 -13.06 18.20
N GLN A 226 -4.79 -12.65 19.08
CA GLN A 226 -4.51 -12.40 20.49
C GLN A 226 -5.68 -12.86 21.34
N ILE A 227 -5.41 -13.38 22.56
CA ILE A 227 -6.41 -13.69 23.57
C ILE A 227 -5.81 -13.50 24.97
N ASN A 228 -6.54 -12.81 25.87
CA ASN A 228 -6.12 -12.55 27.22
C ASN A 228 -7.30 -12.61 28.20
N ALA A 229 -7.17 -13.38 29.29
CA ALA A 229 -8.18 -13.50 30.33
C ALA A 229 -7.58 -13.98 31.65
N GLY A 230 -8.30 -13.70 32.76
CA GLY A 230 -8.01 -14.22 34.07
C GLY A 230 -6.79 -13.56 34.75
N THR A 231 -6.80 -13.55 36.10
CA THR A 231 -5.71 -12.99 36.90
C THR A 231 -5.25 -13.94 38.00
N GLN A 232 -6.09 -14.91 38.39
CA GLN A 232 -5.80 -15.87 39.47
C GLN A 232 -6.43 -17.22 39.12
N HIS A 233 -5.75 -18.33 39.46
CA HIS A 233 -6.15 -19.69 39.13
C HIS A 233 -7.48 -20.14 39.78
N ASN A 234 -7.91 -19.52 40.88
CA ASN A 234 -9.10 -19.87 41.67
C ASN A 234 -10.28 -18.92 41.44
N VAL A 235 -10.20 -18.01 40.46
CA VAL A 235 -11.23 -17.02 40.14
C VAL A 235 -11.75 -17.27 38.71
N VAL A 236 -13.07 -17.43 38.57
CA VAL A 236 -13.73 -17.45 37.28
C VAL A 236 -13.62 -16.05 36.66
N PRO A 237 -13.02 -15.87 35.46
CA PRO A 237 -12.85 -14.55 34.86
C PRO A 237 -14.18 -13.99 34.36
N ASP A 238 -14.38 -12.71 34.61
CA ASP A 238 -15.54 -11.93 34.19
C ASP A 238 -15.30 -11.18 32.87
N GLU A 239 -14.06 -11.20 32.35
CA GLU A 239 -13.69 -10.60 31.08
C GLU A 239 -12.67 -11.49 30.34
N CYS A 240 -12.87 -11.64 29.02
CA CYS A 240 -11.90 -12.23 28.11
C CYS A 240 -11.80 -11.36 26.85
N LYS A 241 -10.61 -10.82 26.59
CA LYS A 241 -10.31 -9.99 25.41
C LYS A 241 -9.63 -10.81 24.34
N PHE A 242 -10.05 -10.64 23.08
CA PHE A 242 -9.38 -11.23 21.94
C PHE A 242 -9.41 -10.28 20.74
N VAL A 243 -8.48 -10.49 19.79
CA VAL A 243 -8.33 -9.65 18.61
C VAL A 243 -8.50 -10.51 17.36
N ILE A 244 -9.26 -10.00 16.40
CA ILE A 244 -9.47 -10.62 15.09
C ILE A 244 -8.76 -9.77 14.03
N ASP A 245 -7.84 -10.37 13.27
CA ASP A 245 -7.32 -9.86 11.99
C ASP A 245 -8.23 -10.37 10.88
N ILE A 246 -8.85 -9.45 10.12
CA ILE A 246 -9.78 -9.76 9.03
C ILE A 246 -9.18 -9.24 7.73
N ARG A 247 -8.82 -10.15 6.81
CA ARG A 247 -8.37 -9.82 5.46
C ARG A 247 -9.56 -9.80 4.53
N THR A 248 -10.02 -8.59 4.23
CA THR A 248 -11.24 -8.35 3.42
C THR A 248 -10.96 -8.47 1.92
N THR A 249 -12.03 -8.53 1.13
CA THR A 249 -11.98 -8.63 -0.33
C THR A 249 -12.96 -7.64 -0.95
N ASP A 250 -12.92 -7.46 -2.25
CA ASP A 250 -13.83 -6.60 -3.01
C ASP A 250 -15.29 -7.10 -3.05
N ALA A 251 -15.56 -8.33 -2.55
CA ALA A 251 -16.92 -8.86 -2.46
C ALA A 251 -17.79 -8.17 -1.39
N TYR A 252 -17.18 -7.55 -0.38
CA TYR A 252 -17.84 -6.83 0.71
C TYR A 252 -17.08 -5.54 1.01
N SER A 253 -17.81 -4.48 1.39
CA SER A 253 -17.15 -3.33 2.02
C SER A 253 -16.61 -3.72 3.41
N ASN A 254 -15.67 -2.92 3.93
CA ASN A 254 -15.17 -3.14 5.29
C ASN A 254 -16.30 -2.94 6.32
N GLU A 255 -17.21 -1.99 6.10
CA GLU A 255 -18.36 -1.72 6.95
C GLU A 255 -19.35 -2.89 6.96
N GLU A 256 -19.67 -3.47 5.79
CA GLU A 256 -20.49 -4.68 5.70
C GLU A 256 -19.84 -5.84 6.46
N THR A 257 -18.51 -6.02 6.28
CA THR A 257 -17.74 -7.07 6.96
C THR A 257 -17.80 -6.90 8.48
N VAL A 258 -17.58 -5.68 8.99
CA VAL A 258 -17.68 -5.35 10.42
C VAL A 258 -19.05 -5.71 10.96
N LYS A 259 -20.11 -5.28 10.29
CA LYS A 259 -21.49 -5.54 10.72
C LYS A 259 -21.78 -7.04 10.79
N ILE A 260 -21.39 -7.81 9.78
CA ILE A 260 -21.58 -9.27 9.76
C ILE A 260 -20.85 -9.93 10.95
N VAL A 261 -19.62 -9.50 11.25
CA VAL A 261 -18.85 -10.06 12.36
C VAL A 261 -19.44 -9.66 13.71
N GLN A 262 -19.91 -8.43 13.86
CA GLN A 262 -20.62 -7.99 15.07
C GLN A 262 -21.90 -8.79 15.33
N GLU A 263 -22.66 -9.10 14.28
CA GLU A 263 -23.87 -9.93 14.40
C GLU A 263 -23.58 -11.42 14.66
N LEU A 264 -22.40 -11.90 14.27
CA LEU A 264 -21.97 -13.29 14.49
C LEU A 264 -21.61 -13.56 15.95
N LEU A 265 -21.06 -12.57 16.66
CA LEU A 265 -20.46 -12.73 17.98
C LEU A 265 -21.44 -12.33 19.11
N GLU A 266 -21.28 -12.99 20.27
CA GLU A 266 -21.91 -12.54 21.52
C GLU A 266 -21.03 -11.52 22.27
N ALA A 267 -19.72 -11.52 22.02
CA ALA A 267 -18.80 -10.54 22.55
C ALA A 267 -19.04 -9.14 21.97
N ASP A 268 -18.79 -8.11 22.76
CA ASP A 268 -18.70 -6.76 22.24
C ASP A 268 -17.49 -6.68 21.29
N ALA A 269 -17.75 -6.39 20.02
CA ALA A 269 -16.75 -6.34 18.97
C ALA A 269 -16.70 -4.93 18.36
N LYS A 270 -15.51 -4.31 18.42
CA LYS A 270 -15.27 -2.96 17.90
C LYS A 270 -14.11 -2.94 16.93
N GLU A 271 -14.33 -2.40 15.75
CA GLU A 271 -13.30 -2.18 14.75
C GLU A 271 -12.33 -1.05 15.16
N ARG A 272 -11.04 -1.22 14.86
CA ARG A 272 -10.05 -0.15 15.00
C ARG A 272 -10.15 0.86 13.87
N SER A 273 -10.41 0.36 12.64
CA SER A 273 -10.54 1.15 11.42
C SER A 273 -11.16 0.34 10.31
N THR A 274 -11.90 1.00 9.40
CA THR A 274 -12.43 0.40 8.16
C THR A 274 -11.74 0.97 6.90
N ARG A 275 -10.68 1.76 7.05
CA ARG A 275 -10.10 2.57 5.96
C ARG A 275 -9.20 1.82 4.99
N VAL A 276 -8.68 0.65 5.36
CA VAL A 276 -7.78 -0.15 4.52
C VAL A 276 -8.62 -1.07 3.65
N HIS A 277 -9.05 -0.56 2.50
CA HIS A 277 -9.95 -1.27 1.59
C HIS A 277 -9.21 -2.31 0.75
N ALA A 278 -9.93 -3.35 0.34
CA ALA A 278 -9.45 -4.24 -0.72
C ALA A 278 -9.49 -3.51 -2.06
N SER A 279 -8.51 -3.78 -2.91
CA SER A 279 -8.48 -3.34 -4.30
C SER A 279 -8.49 -4.53 -5.23
N ALA A 280 -9.28 -4.48 -6.31
CA ALA A 280 -9.33 -5.50 -7.34
C ALA A 280 -9.62 -4.83 -8.70
N ILE A 281 -8.85 -5.22 -9.71
CA ILE A 281 -8.99 -4.75 -11.09
C ILE A 281 -8.95 -5.97 -12.01
N TYR A 282 -9.85 -6.03 -12.97
CA TYR A 282 -10.09 -7.22 -13.78
C TYR A 282 -9.40 -7.14 -15.15
N PRO A 283 -9.20 -8.28 -15.85
CA PRO A 283 -8.42 -8.35 -17.10
C PRO A 283 -8.87 -7.40 -18.22
N GLU A 284 -10.16 -7.04 -18.24
CA GLU A 284 -10.76 -6.17 -19.25
C GLU A 284 -10.38 -4.70 -19.06
N HIS A 285 -9.91 -4.32 -17.89
CA HIS A 285 -9.56 -2.93 -17.60
C HIS A 285 -8.34 -2.47 -18.41
N PRO A 286 -8.32 -1.23 -18.93
CA PRO A 286 -7.21 -0.69 -19.75
C PRO A 286 -5.83 -0.83 -19.10
N LEU A 287 -5.70 -0.62 -17.78
CA LEU A 287 -4.43 -0.77 -17.07
C LEU A 287 -3.90 -2.22 -17.15
N VAL A 288 -4.78 -3.23 -16.98
CA VAL A 288 -4.37 -4.64 -17.04
C VAL A 288 -4.02 -5.03 -18.47
N LYS A 289 -4.82 -4.59 -19.45
CA LYS A 289 -4.54 -4.80 -20.88
C LYS A 289 -3.19 -4.20 -21.27
N ALA A 290 -2.87 -2.97 -20.83
CA ALA A 290 -1.59 -2.33 -21.10
C ALA A 290 -0.41 -3.12 -20.49
N ALA A 291 -0.50 -3.55 -19.24
CA ALA A 291 0.54 -4.32 -18.58
C ALA A 291 0.78 -5.68 -19.26
N THR A 292 -0.28 -6.38 -19.64
CA THR A 292 -0.16 -7.68 -20.32
C THR A 292 0.35 -7.53 -21.76
N ALA A 293 -0.01 -6.47 -22.48
CA ALA A 293 0.47 -6.17 -23.82
C ALA A 293 1.99 -5.95 -23.87
N ILE A 294 2.59 -5.39 -22.81
CA ILE A 294 4.04 -5.26 -22.68
C ILE A 294 4.71 -6.49 -22.04
N GLY A 295 4.00 -7.62 -21.95
CA GLY A 295 4.52 -8.91 -21.51
C GLY A 295 4.64 -9.06 -19.98
N ARG A 296 3.93 -8.24 -19.17
CA ARG A 296 3.93 -8.39 -17.71
C ARG A 296 2.87 -9.40 -17.27
N SER A 297 3.23 -10.26 -16.31
CA SER A 297 2.29 -11.21 -15.69
C SER A 297 1.44 -10.51 -14.65
N THR A 298 0.24 -11.04 -14.42
CA THR A 298 -0.67 -10.56 -13.37
C THR A 298 -0.61 -11.45 -12.14
N PHE A 299 -0.78 -10.87 -10.95
CA PHE A 299 -0.85 -11.60 -9.68
C PHE A 299 -1.65 -10.81 -8.64
N VAL A 300 -2.00 -11.46 -7.53
CA VAL A 300 -2.60 -10.81 -6.35
C VAL A 300 -1.48 -10.54 -5.34
N SER A 301 -1.34 -9.28 -4.94
CA SER A 301 -0.32 -8.88 -3.97
C SER A 301 -0.66 -9.38 -2.54
N PRO A 302 0.31 -9.93 -1.81
CA PRO A 302 0.13 -10.26 -0.40
C PRO A 302 0.24 -9.04 0.52
N THR A 303 0.83 -7.94 0.04
CA THR A 303 1.07 -6.69 0.79
C THR A 303 0.07 -5.62 0.41
N THR A 304 -0.23 -4.76 1.38
CA THR A 304 -1.10 -3.58 1.21
C THR A 304 -0.24 -2.38 0.79
N SER A 305 -0.84 -1.44 0.06
CA SER A 305 -0.18 -0.21 -0.43
C SER A 305 -1.16 0.97 -0.38
N ASP A 306 -0.75 2.14 -0.89
CA ASP A 306 -1.63 3.31 -1.06
C ASP A 306 -2.91 3.00 -1.85
N MET A 307 -2.94 1.91 -2.64
CA MET A 307 -4.18 1.44 -3.31
C MET A 307 -5.33 1.22 -2.32
N ALA A 308 -5.04 0.78 -1.10
CA ALA A 308 -6.03 0.56 -0.06
C ALA A 308 -6.79 1.84 0.35
N LEU A 309 -6.19 3.01 0.12
CA LEU A 309 -6.79 4.32 0.39
C LEU A 309 -7.53 4.91 -0.83
N MET A 310 -7.36 4.33 -2.01
CA MET A 310 -7.95 4.76 -3.29
C MET A 310 -9.29 4.05 -3.56
N HIS A 311 -10.15 3.94 -2.54
CA HIS A 311 -11.43 3.24 -2.67
C HIS A 311 -12.27 3.79 -3.81
N GLY A 312 -12.74 2.90 -4.70
CA GLY A 312 -13.54 3.26 -5.88
C GLY A 312 -12.71 3.71 -7.09
N ILE A 313 -11.39 3.83 -6.96
CA ILE A 313 -10.49 4.14 -8.07
C ILE A 313 -9.85 2.82 -8.55
N PRO A 314 -10.11 2.38 -9.80
CA PRO A 314 -9.43 1.22 -10.36
C PRO A 314 -7.92 1.43 -10.34
N SER A 315 -7.20 0.55 -9.63
CA SER A 315 -5.77 0.74 -9.37
C SER A 315 -4.98 -0.50 -9.70
N LEU A 316 -3.80 -0.32 -10.30
CA LEU A 316 -2.82 -1.35 -10.62
C LEU A 316 -1.53 -1.08 -9.86
N LYS A 317 -0.99 -2.07 -9.15
CA LYS A 317 0.30 -1.97 -8.49
C LYS A 317 1.37 -2.62 -9.37
N MET A 318 2.38 -1.84 -9.77
CA MET A 318 3.48 -2.32 -10.60
C MET A 318 4.69 -1.41 -10.40
N GLY A 319 5.83 -1.98 -10.04
CA GLY A 319 7.03 -1.16 -9.83
C GLY A 319 8.33 -1.94 -9.73
N VAL A 320 9.39 -1.15 -9.61
CA VAL A 320 10.78 -1.58 -9.61
C VAL A 320 11.14 -2.22 -8.28
N GLY A 321 11.97 -3.25 -8.32
CA GLY A 321 12.43 -3.98 -7.15
C GLY A 321 11.56 -5.19 -6.81
N GLU A 322 11.96 -5.91 -5.79
CA GLU A 322 11.34 -7.17 -5.35
C GLU A 322 10.76 -7.03 -3.95
N SER A 323 9.48 -7.39 -3.76
CA SER A 323 8.79 -7.30 -2.46
C SER A 323 9.50 -8.10 -1.34
N ALA A 324 10.25 -9.14 -1.68
CA ALA A 324 11.00 -9.92 -0.70
C ALA A 324 12.18 -9.17 -0.06
N ARG A 325 12.59 -8.03 -0.62
CA ARG A 325 13.68 -7.19 -0.09
C ARG A 325 13.17 -6.09 0.83
N SER A 326 11.85 -5.80 0.80
CA SER A 326 11.21 -4.78 1.63
C SER A 326 11.33 -5.12 3.11
N HIS A 327 11.55 -4.10 3.95
CA HIS A 327 11.66 -4.19 5.41
C HIS A 327 12.77 -5.14 5.92
N GLY A 328 13.63 -5.62 5.02
CA GLY A 328 14.79 -6.44 5.36
C GLY A 328 16.03 -5.60 5.75
N ALA A 329 17.03 -6.25 6.36
CA ALA A 329 18.33 -5.62 6.54
C ALA A 329 19.10 -5.57 5.21
N ASP A 330 19.96 -4.54 5.07
CA ASP A 330 20.77 -4.33 3.87
C ASP A 330 19.95 -4.33 2.58
N GLU A 331 18.81 -3.63 2.64
CA GLU A 331 17.92 -3.41 1.51
C GLU A 331 18.68 -2.89 0.29
N PHE A 332 18.33 -3.38 -0.89
CA PHE A 332 18.95 -2.97 -2.14
C PHE A 332 18.02 -3.07 -3.34
N VAL A 333 18.32 -2.32 -4.37
CA VAL A 333 17.77 -2.48 -5.73
C VAL A 333 18.93 -2.68 -6.73
N MET A 334 18.66 -3.40 -7.84
CA MET A 334 19.65 -3.49 -8.93
C MET A 334 19.57 -2.24 -9.81
N GLU A 335 20.70 -1.71 -10.24
CA GLU A 335 20.74 -0.61 -11.24
C GLU A 335 20.01 -1.01 -12.55
N SER A 336 20.14 -2.28 -12.96
CA SER A 336 19.44 -2.82 -14.12
C SER A 336 17.92 -2.80 -13.96
N GLU A 337 17.39 -3.02 -12.75
CA GLU A 337 15.95 -2.96 -12.47
C GLU A 337 15.40 -1.53 -12.65
N ILE A 338 16.17 -0.50 -12.27
CA ILE A 338 15.81 0.91 -12.49
C ILE A 338 15.77 1.23 -14.00
N ILE A 339 16.81 0.78 -14.75
CA ILE A 339 16.90 0.97 -16.21
C ILE A 339 15.68 0.35 -16.90
N GLU A 340 15.41 -0.92 -16.59
CA GLU A 340 14.29 -1.68 -17.15
C GLU A 340 12.95 -1.08 -16.70
N GLY A 341 12.82 -0.70 -15.43
CA GLY A 341 11.61 -0.10 -14.89
C GLY A 341 11.21 1.19 -15.57
N ILE A 342 12.16 2.10 -15.84
CA ILE A 342 11.91 3.32 -16.61
C ILE A 342 11.39 2.98 -18.01
N GLN A 343 11.99 1.99 -18.68
CA GLN A 343 11.58 1.56 -20.01
C GLN A 343 10.17 0.97 -20.00
N PHE A 344 9.89 0.07 -19.05
CA PHE A 344 8.57 -0.55 -18.91
C PHE A 344 7.47 0.44 -18.57
N TYR A 345 7.73 1.41 -17.70
CA TYR A 345 6.74 2.46 -17.44
C TYR A 345 6.46 3.32 -18.67
N ILE A 346 7.49 3.67 -19.45
CA ILE A 346 7.31 4.42 -20.70
C ILE A 346 6.51 3.59 -21.72
N GLU A 347 6.80 2.29 -21.85
CA GLU A 347 6.07 1.38 -22.76
C GLU A 347 4.62 1.20 -22.28
N PHE A 348 4.40 1.00 -21.00
CA PHE A 348 3.09 0.91 -20.39
C PHE A 348 2.23 2.16 -20.68
N LEU A 349 2.79 3.34 -20.45
CA LEU A 349 2.09 4.62 -20.68
C LEU A 349 1.74 4.83 -22.17
N LYS A 350 2.58 4.35 -23.10
CA LYS A 350 2.29 4.39 -24.54
C LYS A 350 1.22 3.37 -24.97
N GLU A 351 1.21 2.21 -24.31
CA GLU A 351 0.26 1.14 -24.63
C GLU A 351 -1.11 1.37 -24.00
N LEU A 352 -1.18 2.18 -22.94
CA LEU A 352 -2.43 2.50 -22.25
C LEU A 352 -3.39 3.25 -23.19
N LYS A 353 -4.44 2.55 -23.61
CA LYS A 353 -5.49 3.05 -24.52
C LYS A 353 -6.78 3.23 -23.72
N MET A 354 -7.45 4.36 -23.93
CA MET A 354 -8.78 4.58 -23.40
C MET A 354 -9.80 4.04 -24.39
N GLU A 355 -10.72 3.22 -23.90
CA GLU A 355 -11.88 2.82 -24.71
C GLU A 355 -12.73 4.06 -24.91
N SER A 356 -13.05 4.39 -26.18
CA SER A 356 -13.86 5.54 -26.59
C SER A 356 -15.34 5.32 -26.29
#